data_17fbb9afe2ccebc8ab8ff818494a3a13
#
_entry.id   17fbb9afe2ccebc8ab8ff818494a3a13
#
_cell.length_a   1.000
_cell.length_b   1.000
_cell.length_c   1.000
_cell.angle_alpha   90.00
_cell.angle_beta   90.00
_cell.angle_gamma   90.00
#
_symmetry.space_group_name_H-M   'P 1'
#
loop_
_entity.id
_entity.type
_entity.pdbx_description
1 polymer ?
#
loop_
_entity_poly.entity_id
_entity_poly.type
_entity_poly.pdbx_seq_one_letter_code
_entity_poly.pdbx_strand_id
1 'polypeptide(L)'
;MKKNSELTYKEMYRQPASFQAVNDTLEDIFKTLDKVFFSEKKYDELIFTGCGTSLYLAQASAAAFSTYTGIPSKGVPCSELYYFPETYVKEGRNVLILPITRKSYTTEVRMAIDKVRTYPQVTTLAITCDKDSEKYNDYYILSPDTAEDSVIMTRSFTSMLYMAVIMAMYVGGKKDEIAAMKDYAPYSEKVLKEMDELSTKIMNEHKNLNLY
;
A
#
# COMPACT_ATOMS: atom_id res chain seq x y z
N MET A 1 27.17 10.08 5.97
CA MET A 1 25.86 10.68 6.27
C MET A 1 25.27 11.48 5.11
N LYS A 2 26.03 12.39 4.44
CA LYS A 2 25.49 13.19 3.31
C LYS A 2 24.90 12.36 2.15
N LYS A 3 25.54 11.25 1.77
CA LYS A 3 25.11 10.45 0.61
C LYS A 3 23.69 9.83 0.76
N ASN A 4 23.31 9.41 1.97
CA ASN A 4 21.98 8.81 2.20
C ASN A 4 20.85 9.84 2.24
N SER A 5 21.11 11.06 2.75
CA SER A 5 20.13 12.14 2.73
C SER A 5 19.86 12.65 1.31
N GLU A 6 20.90 12.73 0.47
CA GLU A 6 20.75 13.10 -0.95
C GLU A 6 19.92 12.07 -1.72
N LEU A 7 20.10 10.78 -1.40
CA LEU A 7 19.33 9.71 -2.02
C LEU A 7 17.85 9.80 -1.63
N THR A 8 17.56 9.93 -0.33
CA THR A 8 16.19 10.08 0.16
C THR A 8 15.49 11.30 -0.45
N TYR A 9 16.20 12.42 -0.56
CA TYR A 9 15.69 13.63 -1.18
C TYR A 9 15.33 13.41 -2.66
N LYS A 10 16.21 12.76 -3.43
CA LYS A 10 15.92 12.41 -4.83
C LYS A 10 14.71 11.51 -4.96
N GLU A 11 14.56 10.51 -4.08
CA GLU A 11 13.41 9.62 -4.08
C GLU A 11 12.11 10.37 -3.77
N MET A 12 12.13 11.33 -2.86
CA MET A 12 10.97 12.18 -2.56
C MET A 12 10.49 12.95 -3.79
N TYR A 13 11.40 13.51 -4.57
CA TYR A 13 11.08 14.28 -5.78
C TYR A 13 10.57 13.41 -6.95
N ARG A 14 10.73 12.10 -6.88
CA ARG A 14 10.16 11.16 -7.86
C ARG A 14 8.71 10.76 -7.57
N GLN A 15 8.11 11.18 -6.48
CA GLN A 15 6.73 10.82 -6.12
C GLN A 15 5.71 11.13 -7.24
N PRO A 16 5.70 12.31 -7.88
CA PRO A 16 4.75 12.60 -8.95
C PRO A 16 4.85 11.62 -10.12
N ALA A 17 6.08 11.26 -10.51
CA ALA A 17 6.31 10.27 -11.56
C ALA A 17 5.80 8.87 -11.15
N SER A 18 5.97 8.49 -9.89
CA SER A 18 5.45 7.22 -9.37
C SER A 18 3.91 7.19 -9.34
N PHE A 19 3.24 8.29 -9.02
CA PHE A 19 1.77 8.40 -9.13
C PHE A 19 1.31 8.28 -10.58
N GLN A 20 2.01 8.94 -11.50
CA GLN A 20 1.69 8.82 -12.93
C GLN A 20 1.88 7.38 -13.42
N ALA A 21 2.94 6.71 -13.01
CA ALA A 21 3.17 5.30 -13.36
C ALA A 21 2.05 4.37 -12.84
N VAL A 22 1.46 4.66 -11.67
CA VAL A 22 0.25 3.96 -11.21
C VAL A 22 -0.93 4.25 -12.15
N ASN A 23 -1.16 5.52 -12.53
CA ASN A 23 -2.23 5.87 -13.45
C ASN A 23 -2.12 5.13 -14.80
N ASP A 24 -0.90 4.98 -15.30
CA ASP A 24 -0.61 4.30 -16.57
C ASP A 24 -0.85 2.79 -16.53
N THR A 25 -0.91 2.20 -15.32
CA THR A 25 -1.09 0.75 -15.12
C THR A 25 -2.47 0.38 -14.55
N LEU A 26 -3.40 1.34 -14.42
CA LEU A 26 -4.70 1.09 -13.78
C LEU A 26 -5.52 0.00 -14.46
N GLU A 27 -5.45 -0.15 -15.78
CA GLU A 27 -6.18 -1.21 -16.49
C GLU A 27 -5.75 -2.62 -16.03
N ASP A 28 -4.47 -2.83 -15.81
CA ASP A 28 -3.97 -4.15 -15.35
C ASP A 28 -4.25 -4.37 -13.86
N ILE A 29 -4.22 -3.30 -13.07
CA ILE A 29 -4.67 -3.32 -11.68
C ILE A 29 -6.15 -3.73 -11.62
N PHE A 30 -7.01 -3.09 -12.42
CA PHE A 30 -8.44 -3.37 -12.44
C PHE A 30 -8.75 -4.80 -12.92
N LYS A 31 -8.06 -5.31 -13.94
CA LYS A 31 -8.17 -6.71 -14.37
C LYS A 31 -7.87 -7.70 -13.23
N THR A 32 -6.89 -7.37 -12.38
CA THR A 32 -6.57 -8.21 -11.22
C THR A 32 -7.67 -8.11 -10.16
N LEU A 33 -8.18 -6.89 -9.88
CA LEU A 33 -9.29 -6.68 -8.95
C LEU A 33 -10.58 -7.36 -9.43
N ASP A 34 -10.86 -7.38 -10.74
CA ASP A 34 -12.00 -8.09 -11.31
C ASP A 34 -11.96 -9.59 -10.99
N LYS A 35 -10.79 -10.21 -11.13
CA LYS A 35 -10.61 -11.64 -10.78
C LYS A 35 -10.80 -11.91 -9.29
N VAL A 36 -10.43 -10.96 -8.44
CA VAL A 36 -10.46 -11.13 -6.98
C VAL A 36 -11.83 -10.77 -6.41
N PHE A 37 -12.40 -9.61 -6.75
CA PHE A 37 -13.59 -9.07 -6.09
C PHE A 37 -14.90 -9.34 -6.84
N PHE A 38 -14.86 -9.50 -8.16
CA PHE A 38 -16.06 -9.68 -8.98
C PHE A 38 -16.25 -11.11 -9.49
N SER A 39 -15.44 -12.05 -9.00
CA SER A 39 -15.65 -13.51 -9.16
C SER A 39 -16.81 -14.01 -8.31
N GLU A 40 -17.08 -15.32 -8.38
CA GLU A 40 -18.10 -15.97 -7.55
C GLU A 40 -17.78 -15.90 -6.05
N LYS A 41 -16.48 -15.94 -5.69
CA LYS A 41 -16.04 -15.89 -4.30
C LYS A 41 -16.24 -14.47 -3.73
N LYS A 42 -17.05 -14.37 -2.69
CA LYS A 42 -17.25 -13.14 -1.92
C LYS A 42 -16.44 -13.20 -0.63
N TYR A 43 -15.96 -12.05 -0.19
CA TYR A 43 -15.19 -11.94 1.05
C TYR A 43 -16.04 -11.26 2.13
N ASP A 44 -16.06 -11.88 3.31
CA ASP A 44 -16.74 -11.36 4.50
C ASP A 44 -15.90 -10.29 5.23
N GLU A 45 -14.59 -10.33 5.03
CA GLU A 45 -13.64 -9.43 5.68
C GLU A 45 -12.34 -9.30 4.87
N LEU A 46 -11.77 -8.10 4.90
CA LEU A 46 -10.45 -7.79 4.34
C LEU A 46 -9.47 -7.53 5.47
N ILE A 47 -8.34 -8.23 5.46
CA ILE A 47 -7.27 -8.06 6.44
C ILE A 47 -6.03 -7.51 5.73
N PHE A 48 -5.75 -6.25 5.94
CA PHE A 48 -4.50 -5.64 5.49
C PHE A 48 -3.41 -5.89 6.52
N THR A 49 -2.19 -6.18 6.08
CA THR A 49 -1.10 -6.45 6.99
C THR A 49 0.23 -5.94 6.47
N GLY A 50 1.15 -5.65 7.37
CA GLY A 50 2.48 -5.16 7.06
C GLY A 50 3.36 -5.09 8.30
N CYS A 51 4.64 -4.78 8.10
CA CYS A 51 5.62 -4.58 9.16
C CYS A 51 6.16 -3.16 9.15
N GLY A 52 6.43 -2.58 10.31
CA GLY A 52 6.96 -1.22 10.43
C GLY A 52 6.08 -0.20 9.71
N THR A 53 6.67 0.58 8.82
CA THR A 53 5.96 1.61 8.03
C THR A 53 4.82 1.03 7.18
N SER A 54 4.98 -0.20 6.67
CA SER A 54 3.92 -0.86 5.89
C SER A 54 2.68 -1.21 6.72
N LEU A 55 2.78 -1.32 8.04
CA LEU A 55 1.61 -1.49 8.89
C LEU A 55 0.71 -0.23 8.88
N TYR A 56 1.30 0.96 8.94
CA TYR A 56 0.52 2.21 8.86
C TYR A 56 -0.17 2.35 7.51
N LEU A 57 0.51 1.92 6.44
CA LEU A 57 -0.07 1.88 5.11
C LEU A 57 -1.22 0.85 5.03
N ALA A 58 -1.06 -0.31 5.68
CA ALA A 58 -2.11 -1.32 5.79
C ALA A 58 -3.35 -0.78 6.52
N GLN A 59 -3.16 -0.05 7.61
CA GLN A 59 -4.25 0.59 8.36
C GLN A 59 -4.98 1.64 7.52
N ALA A 60 -4.25 2.51 6.82
CA ALA A 60 -4.83 3.51 5.94
C ALA A 60 -5.59 2.88 4.77
N SER A 61 -5.03 1.83 4.16
CA SER A 61 -5.68 1.08 3.09
C SER A 61 -6.96 0.39 3.56
N ALA A 62 -6.94 -0.21 4.74
CA ALA A 62 -8.12 -0.82 5.35
C ALA A 62 -9.25 0.19 5.56
N ALA A 63 -8.92 1.40 6.05
CA ALA A 63 -9.88 2.48 6.21
C ALA A 63 -10.49 2.90 4.87
N ALA A 64 -9.69 3.04 3.82
CA ALA A 64 -10.16 3.37 2.48
C ALA A 64 -11.10 2.28 1.94
N PHE A 65 -10.70 1.01 2.01
CA PHE A 65 -11.55 -0.10 1.56
C PHE A 65 -12.85 -0.19 2.34
N SER A 66 -12.83 -0.09 3.66
CA SER A 66 -14.05 -0.09 4.48
C SER A 66 -14.99 1.05 4.07
N THR A 67 -14.44 2.26 3.82
CA THR A 67 -15.22 3.44 3.44
C THR A 67 -15.87 3.30 2.07
N TYR A 68 -15.10 2.87 1.07
CA TYR A 68 -15.59 2.87 -0.32
C TYR A 68 -16.38 1.62 -0.68
N THR A 69 -16.08 0.48 -0.06
CA THR A 69 -16.70 -0.81 -0.44
C THR A 69 -17.78 -1.27 0.54
N GLY A 70 -17.76 -0.79 1.77
CA GLY A 70 -18.60 -1.28 2.86
C GLY A 70 -18.18 -2.67 3.39
N ILE A 71 -17.14 -3.30 2.82
CA ILE A 71 -16.63 -4.57 3.33
C ILE A 71 -15.85 -4.31 4.61
N PRO A 72 -16.13 -5.01 5.72
CA PRO A 72 -15.35 -4.90 6.95
C PRO A 72 -13.86 -5.08 6.68
N SER A 73 -13.06 -4.07 7.00
CA SER A 73 -11.63 -4.08 6.68
C SER A 73 -10.83 -3.60 7.89
N LYS A 74 -9.69 -4.24 8.16
CA LYS A 74 -8.78 -3.84 9.24
C LYS A 74 -7.32 -4.02 8.87
N GLY A 75 -6.44 -3.16 9.42
CA GLY A 75 -5.00 -3.26 9.30
C GLY A 75 -4.41 -3.85 10.58
N VAL A 76 -3.70 -4.97 10.47
CA VAL A 76 -3.12 -5.70 11.61
C VAL A 76 -1.63 -5.98 11.40
N PRO A 77 -0.82 -6.04 12.48
CA PRO A 77 0.58 -6.43 12.36
C PRO A 77 0.74 -7.86 11.83
N CYS A 78 1.78 -8.10 11.03
CA CYS A 78 2.10 -9.46 10.57
C CYS A 78 2.30 -10.44 11.72
N SER A 79 2.87 -9.98 12.84
CA SER A 79 3.07 -10.80 14.04
C SER A 79 1.76 -11.34 14.61
N GLU A 80 0.69 -10.53 14.60
CA GLU A 80 -0.62 -11.00 15.08
C GLU A 80 -1.21 -12.08 14.17
N LEU A 81 -1.10 -11.92 12.85
CA LEU A 81 -1.53 -12.96 11.91
C LEU A 81 -0.72 -14.25 12.06
N TYR A 82 0.55 -14.15 12.39
CA TYR A 82 1.41 -15.30 12.58
C TYR A 82 1.11 -16.06 13.87
N TYR A 83 1.02 -15.33 15.00
CA TYR A 83 0.86 -15.95 16.33
C TYR A 83 -0.59 -16.27 16.67
N PHE A 84 -1.54 -15.50 16.16
CA PHE A 84 -2.97 -15.59 16.52
C PHE A 84 -3.88 -15.58 15.27
N PRO A 85 -3.60 -16.41 14.24
CA PRO A 85 -4.37 -16.40 12.99
C PRO A 85 -5.87 -16.67 13.23
N GLU A 86 -6.22 -17.50 14.22
CA GLU A 86 -7.61 -17.84 14.54
C GLU A 86 -8.43 -16.64 15.06
N THR A 87 -7.77 -15.56 15.46
CA THR A 87 -8.45 -14.29 15.80
C THR A 87 -9.07 -13.65 14.57
N TYR A 88 -8.43 -13.81 13.42
CA TYR A 88 -8.76 -13.14 12.17
C TYR A 88 -9.40 -14.07 11.14
N VAL A 89 -8.98 -15.33 11.11
CA VAL A 89 -9.48 -16.34 10.15
C VAL A 89 -10.48 -17.24 10.85
N LYS A 90 -11.78 -16.95 10.66
CA LYS A 90 -12.87 -17.73 11.28
C LYS A 90 -13.40 -18.78 10.32
N GLU A 91 -13.82 -19.92 10.87
CA GLU A 91 -14.51 -20.95 10.10
C GLU A 91 -15.79 -20.40 9.47
N GLY A 92 -16.07 -20.81 8.25
CA GLY A 92 -17.27 -20.39 7.51
C GLY A 92 -17.24 -18.95 6.98
N ARG A 93 -16.12 -18.21 7.14
CA ARG A 93 -15.96 -16.86 6.61
C ARG A 93 -14.80 -16.79 5.60
N ASN A 94 -15.08 -16.29 4.43
CA ASN A 94 -14.04 -16.03 3.43
C ASN A 94 -13.29 -14.74 3.78
N VAL A 95 -11.98 -14.84 3.91
CA VAL A 95 -11.10 -13.70 4.25
C VAL A 95 -10.13 -13.44 3.11
N LEU A 96 -10.06 -12.21 2.66
CA LEU A 96 -8.99 -11.75 1.79
C LEU A 96 -7.91 -11.08 2.63
N ILE A 97 -6.71 -11.61 2.59
CA ILE A 97 -5.55 -11.04 3.27
C ILE A 97 -4.70 -10.28 2.27
N LEU A 98 -4.45 -9.00 2.56
CA LEU A 98 -3.71 -8.08 1.70
C LEU A 98 -2.40 -7.65 2.37
N PRO A 99 -1.31 -8.44 2.19
CA PRO A 99 0.00 -8.01 2.65
C PRO A 99 0.48 -6.81 1.83
N ILE A 100 0.95 -5.77 2.54
CA ILE A 100 1.59 -4.61 1.93
C ILE A 100 3.08 -4.67 2.26
N THR A 101 3.89 -4.78 1.23
CA THR A 101 5.33 -4.94 1.41
C THR A 101 6.11 -4.33 0.24
N ARG A 102 7.13 -3.52 0.56
CA ARG A 102 8.03 -3.00 -0.48
C ARG A 102 8.87 -4.12 -1.11
N LYS A 103 9.27 -5.10 -0.29
CA LYS A 103 10.12 -6.22 -0.71
C LYS A 103 9.55 -7.54 -0.20
N SER A 104 9.30 -8.47 -1.09
CA SER A 104 8.67 -9.76 -0.80
C SER A 104 9.44 -10.67 0.16
N TYR A 105 10.71 -10.37 0.43
CA TYR A 105 11.55 -11.16 1.32
C TYR A 105 11.50 -10.74 2.81
N THR A 106 10.67 -9.76 3.20
CA THR A 106 10.48 -9.42 4.62
C THR A 106 10.00 -10.65 5.38
N THR A 107 10.81 -11.12 6.31
CA THR A 107 10.63 -12.42 6.98
C THR A 107 9.28 -12.52 7.68
N GLU A 108 8.89 -11.49 8.42
CA GLU A 108 7.64 -11.47 9.19
C GLU A 108 6.42 -11.53 8.28
N VAL A 109 6.45 -10.84 7.14
CA VAL A 109 5.37 -10.90 6.14
C VAL A 109 5.26 -12.31 5.57
N ARG A 110 6.38 -12.92 5.18
CA ARG A 110 6.40 -14.28 4.64
C ARG A 110 5.86 -15.29 5.62
N MET A 111 6.35 -15.26 6.88
CA MET A 111 5.90 -16.18 7.93
C MET A 111 4.38 -16.05 8.17
N ALA A 112 3.86 -14.83 8.21
CA ALA A 112 2.43 -14.59 8.37
C ALA A 112 1.63 -15.14 7.18
N ILE A 113 2.07 -14.88 5.95
CA ILE A 113 1.38 -15.34 4.75
C ILE A 113 1.44 -16.86 4.61
N ASP A 114 2.60 -17.48 4.82
CA ASP A 114 2.73 -18.95 4.82
C ASP A 114 1.80 -19.59 5.87
N LYS A 115 1.67 -18.97 7.05
CA LYS A 115 0.77 -19.45 8.11
C LYS A 115 -0.69 -19.36 7.70
N VAL A 116 -1.15 -18.21 7.22
CA VAL A 116 -2.60 -18.01 6.92
C VAL A 116 -3.05 -18.73 5.66
N ARG A 117 -2.17 -19.00 4.70
CA ARG A 117 -2.48 -19.79 3.50
C ARG A 117 -2.76 -21.26 3.80
N THR A 118 -2.50 -21.74 5.00
CA THR A 118 -2.93 -23.09 5.41
C THR A 118 -4.44 -23.19 5.65
N TYR A 119 -5.17 -22.07 5.71
CA TYR A 119 -6.61 -22.02 5.91
C TYR A 119 -7.34 -21.94 4.56
N PRO A 120 -8.22 -22.90 4.22
CA PRO A 120 -8.84 -22.98 2.88
C PRO A 120 -9.74 -21.79 2.53
N GLN A 121 -10.28 -21.08 3.54
CA GLN A 121 -11.12 -19.90 3.35
C GLN A 121 -10.33 -18.61 3.07
N VAL A 122 -8.99 -18.64 3.20
CA VAL A 122 -8.12 -17.51 2.94
C VAL A 122 -7.78 -17.41 1.44
N THR A 123 -7.75 -16.19 0.95
CA THR A 123 -7.14 -15.80 -0.32
C THR A 123 -6.16 -14.67 -0.04
N THR A 124 -5.06 -14.60 -0.76
CA THR A 124 -4.04 -13.57 -0.57
C THR A 124 -3.89 -12.70 -1.83
N LEU A 125 -3.85 -11.36 -1.64
CA LEU A 125 -3.59 -10.38 -2.68
C LEU A 125 -2.52 -9.40 -2.20
N ALA A 126 -1.27 -9.54 -2.65
CA ALA A 126 -0.20 -8.64 -2.26
C ALA A 126 -0.27 -7.28 -2.95
N ILE A 127 -0.01 -6.20 -2.20
CA ILE A 127 0.29 -4.86 -2.71
C ILE A 127 1.79 -4.64 -2.49
N THR A 128 2.55 -4.51 -3.58
CA THR A 128 4.00 -4.63 -3.48
C THR A 128 4.76 -3.81 -4.53
N CYS A 129 6.05 -3.58 -4.28
CA CYS A 129 6.99 -3.05 -5.28
C CYS A 129 7.90 -4.14 -5.86
N ASP A 130 7.65 -5.42 -5.54
CA ASP A 130 8.53 -6.53 -5.87
C ASP A 130 7.76 -7.67 -6.55
N LYS A 131 8.19 -8.05 -7.76
CA LYS A 131 7.59 -9.14 -8.54
C LYS A 131 7.68 -10.51 -7.85
N ASP A 132 8.66 -10.71 -6.99
CA ASP A 132 8.82 -11.99 -6.28
C ASP A 132 7.65 -12.31 -5.33
N SER A 133 6.76 -11.35 -5.06
CA SER A 133 5.50 -11.57 -4.35
C SER A 133 4.58 -12.60 -5.01
N GLU A 134 4.69 -12.80 -6.32
CA GLU A 134 4.02 -13.86 -7.07
C GLU A 134 4.25 -15.26 -6.48
N LYS A 135 5.43 -15.50 -5.93
CA LYS A 135 5.82 -16.80 -5.37
C LYS A 135 5.08 -17.15 -4.06
N TYR A 136 4.56 -16.14 -3.37
CA TYR A 136 4.06 -16.28 -1.99
C TYR A 136 2.57 -15.96 -1.86
N ASN A 137 1.94 -15.37 -2.87
CA ASN A 137 0.55 -14.93 -2.82
C ASN A 137 -0.25 -15.51 -3.98
N ASP A 138 -1.57 -15.64 -3.81
CA ASP A 138 -2.47 -16.12 -4.86
C ASP A 138 -2.60 -15.08 -5.98
N TYR A 139 -2.58 -13.80 -5.59
CA TYR A 139 -2.58 -12.63 -6.48
C TYR A 139 -1.58 -11.59 -6.00
N TYR A 140 -1.12 -10.75 -6.89
CA TYR A 140 -0.34 -9.55 -6.53
C TYR A 140 -0.64 -8.38 -7.45
N ILE A 141 -0.49 -7.19 -6.93
CA ILE A 141 -0.56 -5.92 -7.65
C ILE A 141 0.76 -5.20 -7.40
N LEU A 142 1.46 -4.92 -8.50
CA LEU A 142 2.75 -4.26 -8.47
C LEU A 142 2.57 -2.76 -8.51
N SER A 143 3.13 -2.03 -7.55
CA SER A 143 3.30 -0.59 -7.63
C SER A 143 4.46 -0.27 -8.56
N PRO A 144 4.22 0.31 -9.73
CA PRO A 144 5.26 0.54 -10.72
C PRO A 144 6.20 1.68 -10.30
N ASP A 145 7.42 1.69 -10.82
CA ASP A 145 8.45 2.72 -10.59
C ASP A 145 8.72 3.08 -9.11
N THR A 146 8.59 2.11 -8.21
CA THR A 146 8.72 2.35 -6.76
C THR A 146 9.84 1.57 -6.09
N ALA A 147 10.76 1.00 -6.88
CA ALA A 147 11.99 0.41 -6.36
C ALA A 147 12.92 1.52 -5.85
N GLU A 148 12.86 1.79 -4.55
CA GLU A 148 13.71 2.77 -3.86
C GLU A 148 15.02 2.15 -3.43
N ASP A 149 16.13 2.87 -3.66
CA ASP A 149 17.43 2.56 -3.09
C ASP A 149 17.58 3.09 -1.65
N SER A 150 16.78 4.08 -1.28
CA SER A 150 16.72 4.60 0.09
C SER A 150 16.22 3.52 1.07
N VAL A 151 16.82 3.48 2.27
CA VAL A 151 16.34 2.66 3.37
C VAL A 151 14.96 3.13 3.84
N ILE A 152 14.77 4.45 3.88
CA ILE A 152 13.51 5.09 4.27
C ILE A 152 12.52 4.97 3.11
N MET A 153 11.33 4.48 3.38
CA MET A 153 10.23 4.47 2.41
C MET A 153 9.73 5.91 2.22
N THR A 154 9.76 6.38 0.98
CA THR A 154 9.21 7.68 0.57
C THR A 154 8.17 7.49 -0.53
N ARG A 155 8.59 7.50 -1.80
CA ARG A 155 7.68 7.31 -2.94
C ARG A 155 7.04 5.93 -3.00
N SER A 156 7.71 4.88 -2.49
CA SER A 156 7.10 3.55 -2.40
C SER A 156 5.93 3.54 -1.42
N PHE A 157 6.01 4.26 -0.29
CA PHE A 157 4.91 4.38 0.66
C PHE A 157 3.72 5.12 0.03
N THR A 158 3.97 6.33 -0.47
CA THR A 158 2.90 7.20 -1.00
C THR A 158 2.28 6.63 -2.26
N SER A 159 3.06 5.98 -3.14
CA SER A 159 2.56 5.35 -4.35
C SER A 159 1.69 4.12 -4.05
N MET A 160 2.11 3.25 -3.11
CA MET A 160 1.26 2.12 -2.69
C MET A 160 -0.02 2.59 -2.01
N LEU A 161 0.02 3.69 -1.22
CA LEU A 161 -1.18 4.27 -0.62
C LEU A 161 -2.12 4.83 -1.71
N TYR A 162 -1.58 5.61 -2.63
CA TYR A 162 -2.32 6.16 -3.78
C TYR A 162 -3.02 5.05 -4.56
N MET A 163 -2.27 4.00 -4.90
CA MET A 163 -2.80 2.82 -5.58
C MET A 163 -3.89 2.12 -4.77
N ALA A 164 -3.69 1.89 -3.46
CA ALA A 164 -4.66 1.24 -2.60
C ALA A 164 -5.97 2.02 -2.48
N VAL A 165 -5.91 3.35 -2.45
CA VAL A 165 -7.11 4.23 -2.44
C VAL A 165 -7.88 4.09 -3.77
N ILE A 166 -7.19 4.13 -4.91
CA ILE A 166 -7.83 3.92 -6.22
C ILE A 166 -8.43 2.51 -6.33
N MET A 167 -7.73 1.48 -5.82
CA MET A 167 -8.27 0.12 -5.76
C MET A 167 -9.58 0.07 -4.95
N ALA A 168 -9.62 0.71 -3.80
CA ALA A 168 -10.82 0.80 -2.96
C ALA A 168 -11.98 1.51 -3.68
N MET A 169 -11.68 2.62 -4.34
CA MET A 169 -12.66 3.35 -5.17
C MET A 169 -13.18 2.47 -6.32
N TYR A 170 -12.30 1.73 -6.99
CA TYR A 170 -12.69 0.86 -8.10
C TYR A 170 -13.63 -0.26 -7.63
N VAL A 171 -13.27 -0.97 -6.56
CA VAL A 171 -14.10 -2.02 -5.98
C VAL A 171 -15.43 -1.46 -5.47
N GLY A 172 -15.43 -0.23 -4.96
CA GLY A 172 -16.62 0.51 -4.51
C GLY A 172 -17.44 1.17 -5.62
N GLY A 173 -17.03 1.04 -6.89
CA GLY A 173 -17.76 1.59 -8.05
C GLY A 173 -17.67 3.12 -8.22
N LYS A 174 -16.65 3.76 -7.63
CA LYS A 174 -16.45 5.23 -7.56
C LYS A 174 -15.68 5.78 -8.75
N LYS A 175 -16.26 5.72 -9.94
CA LYS A 175 -15.57 6.10 -11.19
C LYS A 175 -15.17 7.58 -11.27
N ASP A 176 -16.03 8.46 -10.77
CA ASP A 176 -15.79 9.92 -10.83
C ASP A 176 -14.64 10.30 -9.87
N GLU A 177 -14.61 9.70 -8.70
CA GLU A 177 -13.53 9.89 -7.73
C GLU A 177 -12.18 9.37 -8.27
N ILE A 178 -12.17 8.25 -9.02
CA ILE A 178 -10.96 7.74 -9.68
C ILE A 178 -10.48 8.75 -10.74
N ALA A 179 -11.39 9.32 -11.52
CA ALA A 179 -11.04 10.33 -12.53
C ALA A 179 -10.39 11.56 -11.87
N ALA A 180 -10.97 12.06 -10.77
CA ALA A 180 -10.41 13.16 -10.00
C ALA A 180 -9.04 12.82 -9.37
N MET A 181 -8.85 11.57 -8.90
CA MET A 181 -7.57 11.13 -8.34
C MET A 181 -6.43 11.14 -9.36
N LYS A 182 -6.71 10.90 -10.64
CA LYS A 182 -5.66 10.93 -11.69
C LYS A 182 -5.01 12.30 -11.83
N ASP A 183 -5.73 13.38 -11.56
CA ASP A 183 -5.24 14.75 -11.61
C ASP A 183 -4.26 15.05 -10.45
N TYR A 184 -4.21 14.18 -9.43
CA TYR A 184 -3.30 14.36 -8.30
C TYR A 184 -1.82 14.22 -8.71
N ALA A 185 -1.49 13.37 -9.69
CA ALA A 185 -0.10 13.17 -10.11
C ALA A 185 0.58 14.48 -10.57
N PRO A 186 0.04 15.24 -11.55
CA PRO A 186 0.61 16.53 -11.94
C PRO A 186 0.50 17.59 -10.83
N TYR A 187 -0.57 17.57 -10.03
CA TYR A 187 -0.74 18.53 -8.93
C TYR A 187 0.30 18.32 -7.82
N SER A 188 0.68 17.08 -7.55
CA SER A 188 1.65 16.75 -6.50
C SER A 188 3.04 17.34 -6.74
N GLU A 189 3.43 17.60 -7.99
CA GLU A 189 4.68 18.27 -8.30
C GLU A 189 4.70 19.71 -7.76
N LYS A 190 3.59 20.43 -7.88
CA LYS A 190 3.43 21.77 -7.33
C LYS A 190 3.48 21.72 -5.80
N VAL A 191 2.75 20.79 -5.18
CA VAL A 191 2.74 20.62 -3.73
C VAL A 191 4.13 20.32 -3.17
N LEU A 192 4.90 19.46 -3.83
CA LEU A 192 6.27 19.16 -3.40
C LEU A 192 7.17 20.40 -3.39
N LYS A 193 7.11 21.23 -4.42
CA LYS A 193 7.91 22.48 -4.49
C LYS A 193 7.53 23.43 -3.36
N GLU A 194 6.22 23.66 -3.16
CA GLU A 194 5.72 24.54 -2.11
C GLU A 194 6.10 24.05 -0.71
N MET A 195 6.04 22.74 -0.47
CA MET A 195 6.43 22.15 0.82
C MET A 195 7.94 22.19 1.06
N ASP A 196 8.74 22.02 0.03
CA ASP A 196 10.21 22.14 0.14
C ASP A 196 10.63 23.57 0.48
N GLU A 197 10.05 24.56 -0.20
CA GLU A 197 10.26 25.98 0.10
C GLU A 197 9.84 26.32 1.54
N LEU A 198 8.66 25.86 1.97
CA LEU A 198 8.17 26.07 3.32
C LEU A 198 9.07 25.40 4.36
N SER A 199 9.46 24.15 4.13
CA SER A 199 10.36 23.41 5.02
C SER A 199 11.70 24.09 5.16
N THR A 200 12.28 24.56 4.05
CA THR A 200 13.54 25.30 4.03
C THR A 200 13.42 26.59 4.82
N LYS A 201 12.33 27.33 4.66
CA LYS A 201 12.06 28.56 5.42
C LYS A 201 11.99 28.28 6.92
N ILE A 202 11.19 27.30 7.34
CA ILE A 202 11.04 26.90 8.75
C ILE A 202 12.40 26.51 9.34
N MET A 203 13.18 25.69 8.65
CA MET A 203 14.50 25.26 9.13
C MET A 203 15.49 26.41 9.27
N ASN A 204 15.43 27.42 8.40
CA ASN A 204 16.30 28.61 8.48
C ASN A 204 15.88 29.55 9.62
N GLU A 205 14.59 29.71 9.89
CA GLU A 205 14.05 30.56 10.96
C GLU A 205 14.22 29.92 12.34
N HIS A 206 14.22 28.60 12.43
CA HIS A 206 14.24 27.83 13.68
C HIS A 206 15.45 26.90 13.79
N LYS A 207 16.66 27.47 13.80
CA LYS A 207 17.94 26.72 13.88
C LYS A 207 18.10 25.80 15.09
N ASN A 208 17.29 25.98 16.14
CA ASN A 208 17.31 25.23 17.40
C ASN A 208 16.02 24.43 17.63
N LEU A 209 15.38 23.94 16.58
CA LEU A 209 14.25 23.01 16.74
C LEU A 209 14.75 21.73 17.44
N ASN A 210 14.40 21.57 18.71
CA ASN A 210 14.47 20.28 19.39
C ASN A 210 13.26 19.47 18.93
N LEU A 211 13.50 18.59 17.94
CA LEU A 211 12.53 17.56 17.56
C LEU A 211 12.57 16.46 18.63
N TYR A 212 11.51 16.33 19.43
CA TYR A 212 11.30 15.25 20.37
C TYR A 212 10.53 14.12 19.67
#